data_eb060a1880b12fa51cd339248315f790
#
_entry.id   eb060a1880b12fa51cd339248315f790
#
_cell.length_a   1.000
_cell.length_b   1.000
_cell.length_c   1.000
_cell.angle_alpha   90.00
_cell.angle_beta   90.00
_cell.angle_gamma   90.00
#
_symmetry.space_group_name_H-M   'P 1'
#
loop_
_entity.id
_entity.type
_entity.pdbx_description
1 polymer ?
#
loop_
_entity_poly.entity_id
_entity_poly.type
_entity_poly.pdbx_seq_one_letter_code
_entity_poly.pdbx_strand_id
1 'polypeptide(L)'
;GKIVLPEEVIHYSEWVHVMRNRIASELQTKDISHIRATVHAACHYYKMVHEDAIYDPEVMGGNRTAPGSSLVQAMGAQLIDYSTWYDCCGFGFRHIISEREFTRSFTMDRKIRVAREEAQADVMLGIDTGCITTMDKNQWIGKAHEQAYSMPIMADVQFAALACGADPFKIVQLQWHASPCEELVEKMGISWTDAKKDFEEYLKEVEAGNIEYLYNPELAVSGSTA
;
A
#
# COMPACT_ATOMS: atom_id res chain seq x y z
N GLY A 1 3.74 36.13 -4.82
CA GLY A 1 2.90 35.68 -5.91
C GLY A 1 1.65 35.02 -5.37
N LYS A 2 0.52 35.18 -6.08
CA LYS A 2 -0.74 34.54 -5.70
C LYS A 2 -0.66 33.07 -6.10
N ILE A 3 -0.82 32.15 -5.16
CA ILE A 3 -0.93 30.72 -5.49
C ILE A 3 -2.34 30.51 -6.03
N VAL A 4 -2.42 30.06 -7.28
CA VAL A 4 -3.68 29.65 -7.89
C VAL A 4 -3.76 28.14 -7.72
N LEU A 5 -4.73 27.65 -6.95
CA LEU A 5 -4.99 26.22 -6.81
C LEU A 5 -5.80 25.76 -8.03
N PRO A 6 -5.62 24.49 -8.47
CA PRO A 6 -6.49 23.91 -9.48
C PRO A 6 -7.94 23.88 -8.98
N GLU A 7 -8.88 23.87 -9.93
CA GLU A 7 -10.31 23.84 -9.61
C GLU A 7 -10.70 22.56 -8.88
N GLU A 8 -9.97 21.48 -9.14
CA GLU A 8 -10.26 20.16 -8.59
C GLU A 8 -8.96 19.52 -8.06
N VAL A 9 -8.99 19.07 -6.82
CA VAL A 9 -7.92 18.30 -6.17
C VAL A 9 -8.54 17.05 -5.58
N ILE A 10 -8.17 15.91 -6.10
CA ILE A 10 -8.64 14.60 -5.61
C ILE A 10 -7.50 13.82 -4.96
N HIS A 11 -7.81 12.96 -4.01
CA HIS A 11 -6.85 12.03 -3.45
C HIS A 11 -6.49 10.96 -4.48
N TYR A 12 -5.23 10.52 -4.52
CA TYR A 12 -4.78 9.55 -5.52
C TYR A 12 -5.57 8.23 -5.46
N SER A 13 -5.99 7.78 -4.29
CA SER A 13 -6.80 6.57 -4.14
C SER A 13 -8.23 6.73 -4.70
N GLU A 14 -8.77 7.94 -4.74
CA GLU A 14 -10.04 8.21 -5.43
C GLU A 14 -9.87 8.07 -6.94
N TRP A 15 -8.76 8.58 -7.48
CA TRP A 15 -8.44 8.39 -8.89
C TRP A 15 -8.28 6.90 -9.23
N VAL A 16 -7.57 6.14 -8.40
CA VAL A 16 -7.42 4.68 -8.55
C VAL A 16 -8.78 3.98 -8.47
N HIS A 17 -9.65 4.42 -7.56
CA HIS A 17 -11.01 3.90 -7.45
C HIS A 17 -11.81 4.12 -8.75
N VAL A 18 -11.77 5.31 -9.32
CA VAL A 18 -12.42 5.62 -10.60
C VAL A 18 -11.85 4.75 -11.73
N MET A 19 -10.56 4.56 -11.77
CA MET A 19 -9.84 3.83 -12.81
C MET A 19 -9.79 2.30 -12.61
N ARG A 20 -10.29 1.77 -11.50
CA ARG A 20 -10.12 0.37 -11.08
C ARG A 20 -10.45 -0.68 -12.14
N ASN A 21 -11.55 -0.48 -12.84
CA ASN A 21 -11.99 -1.42 -13.88
C ASN A 21 -11.06 -1.40 -15.10
N ARG A 22 -10.57 -0.23 -15.49
CA ARG A 22 -9.56 -0.12 -16.56
C ARG A 22 -8.23 -0.72 -16.14
N ILE A 23 -7.78 -0.47 -14.93
CA ILE A 23 -6.56 -1.07 -14.38
C ILE A 23 -6.68 -2.60 -14.47
N ALA A 24 -7.78 -3.16 -13.98
CA ALA A 24 -8.00 -4.60 -13.99
C ALA A 24 -8.12 -5.19 -15.41
N SER A 25 -8.85 -4.54 -16.32
CA SER A 25 -9.12 -5.11 -17.64
C SER A 25 -8.05 -4.83 -18.70
N GLU A 26 -7.33 -3.70 -18.59
CA GLU A 26 -6.39 -3.25 -19.62
C GLU A 26 -4.92 -3.42 -19.21
N LEU A 27 -4.61 -3.37 -17.91
CA LEU A 27 -3.23 -3.32 -17.43
C LEU A 27 -2.82 -4.55 -16.61
N GLN A 28 -3.75 -5.22 -15.94
CA GLN A 28 -3.42 -6.38 -15.09
C GLN A 28 -2.89 -7.55 -15.93
N THR A 29 -1.75 -8.08 -15.53
CA THR A 29 -1.09 -9.21 -16.20
C THR A 29 -0.97 -10.45 -15.32
N LYS A 30 -1.19 -10.31 -14.01
CA LYS A 30 -1.05 -11.38 -13.02
C LYS A 30 -2.42 -11.85 -12.53
N ASP A 31 -2.60 -13.16 -12.43
CA ASP A 31 -3.73 -13.72 -11.70
C ASP A 31 -3.46 -13.64 -10.19
N ILE A 32 -4.25 -12.84 -9.51
CA ILE A 32 -4.16 -12.63 -8.06
C ILE A 32 -5.41 -13.10 -7.31
N SER A 33 -6.24 -13.93 -7.94
CA SER A 33 -7.50 -14.42 -7.38
C SER A 33 -7.33 -15.23 -6.08
N HIS A 34 -6.15 -15.77 -5.85
CA HIS A 34 -5.78 -16.51 -4.66
C HIS A 34 -5.16 -15.64 -3.55
N ILE A 35 -4.87 -14.36 -3.82
CA ILE A 35 -4.31 -13.44 -2.83
C ILE A 35 -5.40 -12.94 -1.89
N ARG A 36 -5.16 -13.08 -0.60
CA ARG A 36 -6.04 -12.62 0.48
C ARG A 36 -5.59 -11.23 0.93
N ALA A 37 -6.27 -10.20 0.46
CA ALA A 37 -5.96 -8.82 0.78
C ALA A 37 -6.95 -8.26 1.80
N THR A 38 -6.45 -7.50 2.75
CA THR A 38 -7.27 -6.69 3.64
C THR A 38 -6.92 -5.21 3.47
N VAL A 39 -7.81 -4.31 3.83
CA VAL A 39 -7.65 -2.87 3.69
C VAL A 39 -7.74 -2.20 5.03
N HIS A 40 -6.77 -1.36 5.35
CA HIS A 40 -6.83 -0.48 6.50
C HIS A 40 -7.63 0.78 6.17
N ALA A 41 -8.67 1.01 6.95
CA ALA A 41 -9.47 2.22 6.86
C ALA A 41 -8.72 3.42 7.45
N ALA A 42 -8.19 4.30 6.60
CA ALA A 42 -7.43 5.46 7.04
C ALA A 42 -8.33 6.53 7.67
N CYS A 43 -8.15 6.81 8.96
CA CYS A 43 -9.01 7.76 9.68
C CYS A 43 -8.92 9.20 9.14
N HIS A 44 -7.78 9.60 8.58
CA HIS A 44 -7.62 10.90 7.93
C HIS A 44 -8.52 11.02 6.70
N TYR A 45 -8.64 9.95 5.92
CA TYR A 45 -9.51 9.92 4.75
C TYR A 45 -10.97 10.18 5.14
N TYR A 46 -11.49 9.47 6.14
CA TYR A 46 -12.88 9.65 6.60
C TYR A 46 -13.20 11.07 7.08
N LYS A 47 -12.20 11.75 7.66
CA LYS A 47 -12.41 13.10 8.18
C LYS A 47 -12.38 14.19 7.10
N MET A 48 -11.86 13.87 5.94
CA MET A 48 -11.61 14.84 4.85
C MET A 48 -12.51 14.64 3.66
N VAL A 49 -13.11 13.47 3.52
CA VAL A 49 -13.98 13.11 2.38
C VAL A 49 -15.44 13.19 2.82
N HIS A 50 -16.31 13.59 1.90
CA HIS A 50 -17.75 13.68 2.15
C HIS A 50 -18.32 12.30 2.49
N GLU A 51 -19.30 12.24 3.40
CA GLU A 51 -19.90 10.99 3.88
C GLU A 51 -20.40 10.09 2.73
N ASP A 52 -21.01 10.66 1.71
CA ASP A 52 -21.53 9.93 0.55
C ASP A 52 -20.45 9.18 -0.25
N ALA A 53 -19.23 9.70 -0.27
CA ALA A 53 -18.12 9.06 -0.97
C ALA A 53 -17.47 7.90 -0.15
N ILE A 54 -17.65 7.91 1.18
CA ILE A 54 -17.10 6.88 2.06
C ILE A 54 -17.99 5.64 2.12
N TYR A 55 -19.31 5.85 2.05
CA TYR A 55 -20.31 4.84 2.31
C TYR A 55 -21.16 4.52 1.07
N ASP A 56 -20.56 4.54 -0.11
CA ASP A 56 -21.28 4.11 -1.31
C ASP A 56 -21.56 2.60 -1.24
N PRO A 57 -22.81 2.20 -0.90
CA PRO A 57 -23.15 0.79 -0.72
C PRO A 57 -23.19 0.03 -2.04
N GLU A 58 -23.31 0.69 -3.18
CA GLU A 58 -23.28 0.06 -4.51
C GLU A 58 -21.86 -0.37 -4.86
N VAL A 59 -20.88 0.42 -4.42
CA VAL A 59 -19.47 0.16 -4.67
C VAL A 59 -18.89 -0.83 -3.66
N MET A 60 -19.31 -0.74 -2.40
CA MET A 60 -18.61 -1.40 -1.30
C MET A 60 -19.45 -2.40 -0.50
N GLY A 61 -20.73 -2.51 -0.77
CA GLY A 61 -21.59 -3.44 -0.04
C GLY A 61 -21.64 -3.19 1.47
N GLY A 62 -21.58 -1.93 1.92
CA GLY A 62 -21.66 -1.56 3.31
C GLY A 62 -20.56 -0.63 3.83
N ASN A 63 -20.18 -0.76 5.08
CA ASN A 63 -19.37 0.20 5.85
C ASN A 63 -17.86 0.20 5.54
N ARG A 64 -17.44 0.09 4.27
CA ARG A 64 -16.02 0.09 3.90
C ARG A 64 -15.63 1.35 3.16
N THR A 65 -14.35 1.70 3.25
CA THR A 65 -13.76 2.74 2.41
C THR A 65 -13.71 2.27 0.96
N ALA A 66 -14.43 2.94 0.07
CA ALA A 66 -14.45 2.60 -1.35
C ALA A 66 -13.05 2.50 -2.00
N PRO A 67 -12.14 3.48 -1.83
CA PRO A 67 -10.77 3.34 -2.29
C PRO A 67 -10.03 2.16 -1.65
N GLY A 68 -9.19 1.51 -2.39
CA GLY A 68 -8.44 0.32 -1.96
C GLY A 68 -9.29 -0.95 -2.02
N SER A 69 -10.42 -1.03 -1.31
CA SER A 69 -11.27 -2.21 -1.30
C SER A 69 -11.88 -2.50 -2.68
N SER A 70 -12.38 -1.47 -3.35
CA SER A 70 -12.93 -1.60 -4.70
C SER A 70 -11.87 -1.99 -5.74
N LEU A 71 -10.63 -1.54 -5.56
CA LEU A 71 -9.51 -1.93 -6.41
C LEU A 71 -9.21 -3.42 -6.25
N VAL A 72 -9.09 -3.90 -5.01
CA VAL A 72 -8.88 -5.32 -4.71
C VAL A 72 -9.93 -6.19 -5.36
N GLN A 73 -11.21 -5.82 -5.24
CA GLN A 73 -12.33 -6.55 -5.85
C GLN A 73 -12.28 -6.50 -7.38
N ALA A 74 -12.05 -5.34 -7.98
CA ALA A 74 -11.98 -5.20 -9.44
C ALA A 74 -10.83 -6.02 -10.03
N MET A 75 -9.71 -6.12 -9.33
CA MET A 75 -8.55 -6.92 -9.74
C MET A 75 -8.70 -8.42 -9.42
N GLY A 76 -9.80 -8.83 -8.82
CA GLY A 76 -10.14 -10.23 -8.58
C GLY A 76 -9.47 -10.86 -7.36
N ALA A 77 -8.73 -10.11 -6.54
CA ALA A 77 -8.20 -10.62 -5.28
C ALA A 77 -9.30 -10.79 -4.22
N GLN A 78 -9.04 -11.64 -3.24
CA GLN A 78 -9.99 -11.91 -2.16
C GLN A 78 -9.92 -10.79 -1.12
N LEU A 79 -10.94 -9.96 -1.06
CA LEU A 79 -11.08 -8.94 -0.02
C LEU A 79 -11.61 -9.58 1.26
N ILE A 80 -10.80 -9.60 2.31
CA ILE A 80 -11.13 -10.24 3.59
C ILE A 80 -11.17 -9.20 4.70
N ASP A 81 -12.21 -9.30 5.53
CA ASP A 81 -12.34 -8.47 6.72
C ASP A 81 -11.67 -9.07 7.95
N TYR A 82 -11.36 -8.21 8.90
CA TYR A 82 -10.95 -8.57 10.24
C TYR A 82 -11.65 -7.65 11.25
N SER A 83 -11.87 -8.10 12.48
CA SER A 83 -12.76 -7.45 13.44
C SER A 83 -12.38 -6.00 13.77
N THR A 84 -11.10 -5.66 13.71
CA THR A 84 -10.57 -4.33 14.03
C THR A 84 -10.16 -3.51 12.80
N TRP A 85 -10.76 -3.79 11.65
CA TRP A 85 -10.40 -3.12 10.39
C TRP A 85 -10.54 -1.59 10.44
N TYR A 86 -11.49 -1.10 11.22
CA TYR A 86 -11.79 0.32 11.40
C TYR A 86 -10.95 1.00 12.49
N ASP A 87 -10.25 0.25 13.33
CA ASP A 87 -9.44 0.80 14.40
C ASP A 87 -8.26 1.61 13.87
N CYS A 88 -7.78 2.57 14.66
CA CYS A 88 -6.60 3.36 14.35
C CYS A 88 -5.39 2.45 14.05
N CYS A 89 -4.52 2.88 13.12
CA CYS A 89 -3.25 2.18 12.85
C CYS A 89 -2.18 2.37 13.93
N GLY A 90 -2.39 3.30 14.85
CA GLY A 90 -1.39 3.70 15.84
C GLY A 90 -0.57 4.94 15.44
N PHE A 91 -0.77 5.50 14.25
CA PHE A 91 0.01 6.66 13.80
C PHE A 91 -0.19 7.90 14.65
N GLY A 92 -1.39 8.17 15.17
CA GLY A 92 -1.81 9.32 15.96
C GLY A 92 -0.69 10.30 16.34
N PHE A 93 -0.55 11.40 15.63
CA PHE A 93 0.60 12.31 15.66
C PHE A 93 1.23 12.54 17.02
N ARG A 94 0.43 12.79 18.03
CA ARG A 94 0.91 13.03 19.38
C ARG A 94 1.47 11.75 20.02
N HIS A 95 0.75 10.65 19.87
CA HIS A 95 1.09 9.38 20.52
C HIS A 95 2.35 8.75 19.96
N ILE A 96 2.61 8.89 18.66
CA ILE A 96 3.83 8.35 18.05
C ILE A 96 5.10 9.01 18.59
N ILE A 97 4.99 10.21 19.13
CA ILE A 97 6.10 10.96 19.73
C ILE A 97 6.20 10.68 21.23
N SER A 98 5.09 10.82 21.96
CA SER A 98 5.05 10.78 23.43
C SER A 98 4.76 9.41 24.03
N GLU A 99 4.05 8.53 23.30
CA GLU A 99 3.54 7.24 23.79
C GLU A 99 3.94 6.09 22.85
N ARG A 100 5.22 5.99 22.54
CA ARG A 100 5.74 5.08 21.51
C ARG A 100 5.40 3.61 21.75
N GLU A 101 5.53 3.15 22.99
CA GLU A 101 5.25 1.74 23.32
C GLU A 101 3.76 1.43 23.16
N PHE A 102 2.88 2.32 23.61
CA PHE A 102 1.44 2.19 23.39
C PHE A 102 1.11 2.12 21.90
N THR A 103 1.67 3.05 21.10
CA THR A 103 1.44 3.09 19.65
C THR A 103 1.87 1.80 18.96
N ARG A 104 3.04 1.27 19.33
CA ARG A 104 3.56 0.02 18.78
C ARG A 104 2.68 -1.17 19.15
N SER A 105 2.37 -1.34 20.43
CA SER A 105 1.48 -2.41 20.91
C SER A 105 0.13 -2.32 20.21
N PHE A 106 -0.43 -1.12 20.10
CA PHE A 106 -1.70 -0.91 19.43
C PHE A 106 -1.68 -1.36 17.96
N THR A 107 -0.65 -0.96 17.20
CA THR A 107 -0.45 -1.41 15.81
C THR A 107 -0.37 -2.94 15.74
N MET A 108 0.46 -3.53 16.58
CA MET A 108 0.72 -4.97 16.55
C MET A 108 -0.53 -5.78 16.94
N ASP A 109 -1.17 -5.41 18.05
CA ASP A 109 -2.26 -6.19 18.63
C ASP A 109 -3.61 -5.94 17.96
N ARG A 110 -3.84 -4.72 17.45
CA ARG A 110 -5.13 -4.33 16.87
C ARG A 110 -5.16 -4.39 15.34
N LYS A 111 -4.01 -4.39 14.69
CA LYS A 111 -3.95 -4.44 13.22
C LYS A 111 -3.28 -5.70 12.71
N ILE A 112 -1.99 -5.86 12.97
CA ILE A 112 -1.19 -6.87 12.30
C ILE A 112 -1.60 -8.28 12.74
N ARG A 113 -1.60 -8.54 14.05
CA ARG A 113 -1.96 -9.86 14.58
C ARG A 113 -3.39 -10.27 14.21
N VAL A 114 -4.35 -9.37 14.40
CA VAL A 114 -5.77 -9.66 14.12
C VAL A 114 -5.98 -9.94 12.62
N ALA A 115 -5.39 -9.15 11.73
CA ALA A 115 -5.48 -9.38 10.29
C ALA A 115 -4.84 -10.72 9.88
N ARG A 116 -3.74 -11.13 10.50
CA ARG A 116 -3.12 -12.44 10.25
C ARG A 116 -3.92 -13.60 10.81
N GLU A 117 -4.41 -13.50 12.04
CA GLU A 117 -5.11 -14.59 12.71
C GLU A 117 -6.54 -14.77 12.18
N GLU A 118 -7.32 -13.69 12.04
CA GLU A 118 -8.72 -13.76 11.61
C GLU A 118 -8.87 -13.80 10.09
N ALA A 119 -8.22 -12.88 9.38
CA ALA A 119 -8.34 -12.78 7.93
C ALA A 119 -7.36 -13.71 7.20
N GLN A 120 -6.33 -14.23 7.86
CA GLN A 120 -5.23 -14.96 7.21
C GLN A 120 -4.70 -14.17 6.00
N ALA A 121 -4.60 -12.86 6.16
CA ALA A 121 -4.27 -11.95 5.07
C ALA A 121 -2.83 -12.13 4.60
N ASP A 122 -2.63 -12.12 3.29
CA ASP A 122 -1.32 -12.11 2.65
C ASP A 122 -0.73 -10.69 2.62
N VAL A 123 -1.60 -9.68 2.57
CA VAL A 123 -1.22 -8.27 2.49
C VAL A 123 -2.29 -7.37 3.13
N MET A 124 -1.85 -6.28 3.74
CA MET A 124 -2.73 -5.19 4.14
C MET A 124 -2.44 -3.96 3.30
N LEU A 125 -3.48 -3.41 2.68
CA LEU A 125 -3.39 -2.21 1.86
C LEU A 125 -3.78 -0.98 2.66
N GLY A 126 -3.03 0.09 2.48
CA GLY A 126 -3.30 1.39 3.04
C GLY A 126 -3.47 2.44 1.95
N ILE A 127 -4.23 3.50 2.26
CA ILE A 127 -4.43 4.67 1.40
C ILE A 127 -3.84 5.95 2.00
N ASP A 128 -3.25 5.86 3.17
CA ASP A 128 -2.59 6.96 3.88
C ASP A 128 -1.14 6.59 4.18
N THR A 129 -0.20 7.42 3.76
CA THR A 129 1.25 7.16 3.89
C THR A 129 1.72 7.07 5.32
N GLY A 130 1.11 7.83 6.24
CA GLY A 130 1.42 7.76 7.66
C GLY A 130 0.99 6.42 8.27
N CYS A 131 -0.18 5.92 7.89
CA CYS A 131 -0.67 4.61 8.31
C CYS A 131 0.21 3.49 7.77
N ILE A 132 0.54 3.52 6.47
CA ILE A 132 1.41 2.52 5.82
C ILE A 132 2.75 2.47 6.53
N THR A 133 3.44 3.62 6.64
CA THR A 133 4.76 3.71 7.27
C THR A 133 4.75 3.23 8.72
N THR A 134 3.71 3.59 9.47
CA THR A 134 3.60 3.20 10.89
C THR A 134 3.41 1.70 11.03
N MET A 135 2.47 1.12 10.30
CA MET A 135 2.19 -0.30 10.37
C MET A 135 3.38 -1.14 9.85
N ASP A 136 4.03 -0.70 8.79
CA ASP A 136 5.21 -1.37 8.25
C ASP A 136 6.39 -1.36 9.25
N LYS A 137 6.79 -0.19 9.73
CA LYS A 137 7.93 -0.05 10.66
C LYS A 137 7.66 -0.64 12.04
N ASN A 138 6.44 -0.53 12.55
CA ASN A 138 6.12 -1.08 13.87
C ASN A 138 6.22 -2.61 13.90
N GLN A 139 5.99 -3.28 12.77
CA GLN A 139 6.22 -4.74 12.68
C GLN A 139 7.68 -5.09 12.91
N TRP A 140 8.61 -4.37 12.32
CA TRP A 140 10.04 -4.59 12.55
C TRP A 140 10.42 -4.33 14.00
N ILE A 141 9.99 -3.19 14.55
CA ILE A 141 10.28 -2.80 15.94
C ILE A 141 9.63 -3.76 16.93
N GLY A 142 8.37 -4.14 16.68
CA GLY A 142 7.60 -5.07 17.49
C GLY A 142 7.94 -6.54 17.25
N LYS A 143 8.89 -6.82 16.34
CA LYS A 143 9.37 -8.17 16.03
C LYS A 143 8.26 -9.14 15.62
N ALA A 144 7.36 -8.69 14.75
CA ALA A 144 6.24 -9.50 14.26
C ALA A 144 6.68 -10.83 13.65
N HIS A 145 7.85 -10.85 13.00
CA HIS A 145 8.43 -12.05 12.41
C HIS A 145 8.79 -13.12 13.47
N GLU A 146 9.20 -12.70 14.67
CA GLU A 146 9.47 -13.61 15.79
C GLU A 146 8.16 -14.21 16.36
N GLN A 147 7.02 -13.55 16.10
CA GLN A 147 5.70 -13.93 16.56
C GLN A 147 4.86 -14.58 15.45
N ALA A 148 5.45 -14.84 14.29
CA ALA A 148 4.86 -15.50 13.12
C ALA A 148 3.59 -14.83 12.56
N TYR A 149 3.41 -13.52 12.74
CA TYR A 149 2.28 -12.80 12.16
C TYR A 149 2.63 -11.54 11.34
N SER A 150 3.89 -11.39 10.94
CA SER A 150 4.28 -10.32 10.01
C SER A 150 3.62 -10.50 8.63
N MET A 151 3.30 -9.38 7.99
CA MET A 151 2.79 -9.35 6.63
C MET A 151 3.15 -8.04 5.94
N PRO A 152 3.22 -8.01 4.59
CA PRO A 152 3.39 -6.79 3.84
C PRO A 152 2.31 -5.75 4.12
N ILE A 153 2.74 -4.51 4.33
CA ILE A 153 1.87 -3.34 4.35
C ILE A 153 2.28 -2.45 3.19
N MET A 154 1.38 -2.18 2.27
CA MET A 154 1.71 -1.36 1.09
C MET A 154 0.57 -0.46 0.67
N ALA A 155 0.86 0.51 -0.19
CA ALA A 155 -0.16 1.32 -0.80
C ALA A 155 -0.98 0.49 -1.80
N ASP A 156 -2.25 0.83 -1.97
CA ASP A 156 -3.13 0.24 -2.97
C ASP A 156 -2.54 0.32 -4.39
N VAL A 157 -1.88 1.44 -4.72
CA VAL A 157 -1.17 1.62 -6.00
C VAL A 157 0.04 0.70 -6.16
N GLN A 158 0.76 0.38 -5.09
CA GLN A 158 1.87 -0.57 -5.13
C GLN A 158 1.37 -1.99 -5.42
N PHE A 159 0.28 -2.39 -4.78
CA PHE A 159 -0.38 -3.66 -5.04
C PHE A 159 -0.87 -3.76 -6.49
N ALA A 160 -1.54 -2.72 -6.99
CA ALA A 160 -1.98 -2.67 -8.37
C ALA A 160 -0.80 -2.75 -9.36
N ALA A 161 0.28 -2.03 -9.09
CA ALA A 161 1.48 -2.05 -9.93
C ALA A 161 2.08 -3.47 -10.02
N LEU A 162 2.21 -4.18 -8.89
CA LEU A 162 2.65 -5.58 -8.88
C LEU A 162 1.72 -6.48 -9.71
N ALA A 163 0.41 -6.33 -9.54
CA ALA A 163 -0.57 -7.11 -10.30
C ALA A 163 -0.56 -6.78 -11.80
N CYS A 164 -0.12 -5.59 -12.18
CA CYS A 164 0.15 -5.21 -13.58
C CYS A 164 1.52 -5.71 -14.08
N GLY A 165 2.32 -6.36 -13.24
CA GLY A 165 3.64 -6.89 -13.62
C GLY A 165 4.78 -5.89 -13.50
N ALA A 166 4.60 -4.80 -12.75
CA ALA A 166 5.67 -3.84 -12.50
C ALA A 166 6.82 -4.46 -11.68
N ASP A 167 8.04 -4.02 -11.96
CA ASP A 167 9.24 -4.47 -11.26
C ASP A 167 9.15 -4.14 -9.75
N PRO A 168 9.33 -5.13 -8.85
CA PRO A 168 9.17 -4.96 -7.41
C PRO A 168 10.14 -3.93 -6.80
N PHE A 169 11.33 -3.79 -7.34
CA PHE A 169 12.38 -2.95 -6.78
C PHE A 169 12.52 -1.61 -7.52
N LYS A 170 12.57 -1.63 -8.86
CA LYS A 170 12.77 -0.41 -9.65
C LYS A 170 11.54 0.50 -9.63
N ILE A 171 10.33 -0.08 -9.70
CA ILE A 171 9.07 0.65 -9.82
C ILE A 171 8.32 0.70 -8.49
N VAL A 172 8.09 -0.47 -7.87
CA VAL A 172 7.29 -0.56 -6.64
C VAL A 172 8.09 -0.20 -5.39
N GLN A 173 9.43 -0.30 -5.47
CA GLN A 173 10.37 0.10 -4.43
C GLN A 173 10.22 -0.69 -3.10
N LEU A 174 9.99 -1.98 -3.20
CA LEU A 174 9.79 -2.84 -2.03
C LEU A 174 11.02 -2.96 -1.11
N GLN A 175 12.20 -2.60 -1.57
CA GLN A 175 13.43 -2.53 -0.76
C GLN A 175 13.34 -1.53 0.40
N TRP A 176 12.37 -0.62 0.38
CA TRP A 176 12.16 0.36 1.45
C TRP A 176 11.14 -0.07 2.50
N HIS A 177 10.47 -1.22 2.28
CA HIS A 177 9.57 -1.80 3.27
C HIS A 177 10.36 -2.47 4.39
N ALA A 178 9.87 -2.31 5.62
CA ALA A 178 10.43 -2.97 6.79
C ALA A 178 9.84 -4.38 6.98
N SER A 179 8.62 -4.60 6.51
CA SER A 179 7.96 -5.91 6.51
C SER A 179 8.38 -6.75 5.31
N PRO A 180 8.47 -8.08 5.44
CA PRO A 180 8.88 -8.97 4.34
C PRO A 180 7.82 -9.02 3.25
N CYS A 181 8.21 -8.72 2.00
CA CYS A 181 7.33 -8.74 0.84
C CYS A 181 7.55 -9.94 -0.09
N GLU A 182 8.59 -10.74 0.14
CA GLU A 182 9.02 -11.83 -0.73
C GLU A 182 7.90 -12.85 -0.99
N GLU A 183 7.28 -13.38 0.06
CA GLU A 183 6.21 -14.37 -0.06
C GLU A 183 5.03 -13.85 -0.90
N LEU A 184 4.63 -12.60 -0.71
CA LEU A 184 3.56 -12.00 -1.49
C LEU A 184 3.94 -11.89 -2.98
N VAL A 185 5.13 -11.39 -3.28
CA VAL A 185 5.62 -11.21 -4.65
C VAL A 185 5.70 -12.55 -5.38
N GLU A 186 6.23 -13.57 -4.72
CA GLU A 186 6.27 -14.96 -5.26
C GLU A 186 4.85 -15.51 -5.47
N LYS A 187 3.91 -15.31 -4.54
CA LYS A 187 2.51 -15.66 -4.73
C LYS A 187 1.86 -14.95 -5.92
N MET A 188 2.26 -13.74 -6.23
CA MET A 188 1.79 -13.01 -7.42
C MET A 188 2.46 -13.47 -8.72
N GLY A 189 3.29 -14.51 -8.67
CA GLY A 189 3.98 -15.07 -9.85
C GLY A 189 5.09 -14.17 -10.38
N ILE A 190 5.77 -13.44 -9.50
CA ILE A 190 6.95 -12.63 -9.79
C ILE A 190 8.11 -13.25 -9.02
N SER A 191 9.19 -13.64 -9.71
CA SER A 191 10.38 -14.18 -9.04
C SER A 191 11.10 -13.09 -8.26
N TRP A 192 11.09 -13.19 -6.94
CA TRP A 192 11.79 -12.26 -6.05
C TRP A 192 13.30 -12.28 -6.30
N THR A 193 13.86 -13.47 -6.43
CA THR A 193 15.30 -13.65 -6.63
C THR A 193 15.77 -13.02 -7.96
N ASP A 194 15.03 -13.25 -9.05
CA ASP A 194 15.39 -12.68 -10.35
C ASP A 194 15.22 -11.16 -10.35
N ALA A 195 14.11 -10.66 -9.82
CA ALA A 195 13.89 -9.22 -9.72
C ALA A 195 14.96 -8.51 -8.86
N LYS A 196 15.39 -9.15 -7.76
CA LYS A 196 16.46 -8.63 -6.92
C LYS A 196 17.80 -8.59 -7.65
N LYS A 197 18.13 -9.65 -8.39
CA LYS A 197 19.35 -9.72 -9.20
C LYS A 197 19.34 -8.64 -10.28
N ASP A 198 18.24 -8.49 -11.00
CA ASP A 198 18.08 -7.45 -12.03
C ASP A 198 18.18 -6.05 -11.45
N PHE A 199 17.73 -5.84 -10.21
CA PHE A 199 17.88 -4.58 -9.50
C PHE A 199 19.33 -4.32 -9.08
N GLU A 200 20.06 -5.33 -8.61
CA GLU A 200 21.48 -5.21 -8.29
C GLU A 200 22.34 -4.89 -9.53
N GLU A 201 22.00 -5.45 -10.69
CA GLU A 201 22.63 -5.12 -11.97
C GLU A 201 22.29 -3.68 -12.39
N TYR A 202 21.04 -3.28 -12.27
CA TYR A 202 20.59 -1.91 -12.51
C TYR A 202 21.36 -0.89 -11.67
N LEU A 203 21.55 -1.14 -10.36
CA LEU A 203 22.30 -0.24 -9.49
C LEU A 203 23.77 -0.09 -9.91
N LYS A 204 24.41 -1.15 -10.39
CA LYS A 204 25.79 -1.08 -10.92
C LYS A 204 25.89 -0.17 -12.16
N GLU A 205 24.89 -0.23 -13.04
CA GLU A 205 24.83 0.64 -14.22
C GLU A 205 24.59 2.11 -13.84
N VAL A 206 23.77 2.36 -12.81
CA VAL A 206 23.57 3.70 -12.23
C VAL A 206 24.87 4.22 -11.62
N GLU A 207 25.55 3.41 -10.78
CA GLU A 207 26.83 3.77 -10.16
C GLU A 207 27.94 4.03 -11.18
N ALA A 208 27.92 3.30 -12.30
CA ALA A 208 28.85 3.51 -13.42
C ALA A 208 28.51 4.76 -14.26
N GLY A 209 27.37 5.39 -14.02
CA GLY A 209 26.90 6.56 -14.79
C GLY A 209 26.38 6.23 -16.19
N ASN A 210 26.10 4.94 -16.45
CA ASN A 210 25.60 4.49 -17.76
C ASN A 210 24.10 4.75 -17.92
N ILE A 211 23.34 4.75 -16.80
CA ILE A 211 21.92 5.03 -16.75
C ILE A 211 21.60 5.91 -15.56
N GLU A 212 20.54 6.70 -15.66
CA GLU A 212 20.04 7.49 -14.52
C GLU A 212 19.17 6.64 -13.61
N TYR A 213 19.24 6.92 -12.31
CA TYR A 213 18.34 6.30 -11.35
C TYR A 213 16.88 6.71 -11.64
N LEU A 214 15.98 5.74 -11.78
CA LEU A 214 14.57 6.00 -12.15
C LEU A 214 13.87 7.00 -11.21
N TYR A 215 14.26 7.02 -9.95
CA TYR A 215 13.81 8.01 -8.99
C TYR A 215 14.91 9.05 -8.78
N ASN A 216 15.07 9.97 -9.71
CA ASN A 216 15.92 11.14 -9.55
C ASN A 216 15.03 12.35 -9.21
N PRO A 217 15.07 12.88 -7.97
CA PRO A 217 14.26 14.03 -7.59
C PRO A 217 14.57 15.29 -8.42
N GLU A 218 15.76 15.39 -9.02
CA GLU A 218 16.12 16.50 -9.89
C GLU A 218 15.38 16.44 -11.24
N LEU A 219 15.09 15.24 -11.76
CA LEU A 219 14.30 15.07 -12.98
C LEU A 219 12.82 15.37 -12.77
N ALA A 220 12.28 15.13 -11.59
CA ALA A 220 10.91 15.46 -11.26
C ALA A 220 10.64 16.98 -11.29
N VAL A 221 11.68 17.79 -11.06
CA VAL A 221 11.60 19.26 -11.11
C VAL A 221 11.80 19.80 -12.53
N SER A 222 12.58 19.12 -13.37
CA SER A 222 12.87 19.56 -14.74
C SER A 222 11.75 19.28 -15.75
N GLY A 223 10.86 18.34 -15.46
CA GLY A 223 9.68 18.01 -16.29
C GLY A 223 8.53 19.01 -16.24
N SER A 224 8.63 20.08 -15.45
CA SER A 224 7.59 21.09 -15.31
C SER A 224 7.69 22.28 -16.27
N THR A 225 8.55 22.19 -17.29
CA THR A 225 8.74 23.26 -18.30
C THR A 225 8.48 22.80 -19.74
N ALA A 226 7.46 21.95 -19.94
CA ALA A 226 6.94 21.65 -21.26
C ALA A 226 5.45 21.90 -21.34
#